data_8f65e6e3284dee82037b0e6d7606ce35
#
_entry.id   8f65e6e3284dee82037b0e6d7606ce35
#
_cell.length_a   1.000
_cell.length_b   1.000
_cell.length_c   1.000
_cell.angle_alpha   90.00
_cell.angle_beta   90.00
_cell.angle_gamma   90.00
#
_symmetry.space_group_name_H-M   'P 1'
#
loop_
_entity.id
_entity.type
_entity.pdbx_description
1 polymer ?
#
loop_
_entity_poly.entity_id
_entity_poly.type
_entity_poly.pdbx_seq_one_letter_code
_entity_poly.pdbx_strand_id
1 'polypeptide(L)'
;RMGVPVSPRNIFPSNIQGMPTWYEARVCEKGYHGRRGGVDMMVAMNPQTWDTDIAEIEPGGYLFYDSTRPIPESRFRKDVHVIGMPLTEISNSAYTDPRQRQLFKNIIYVGALSVLLDVDADVFETLFAEQYKGKERLLASNIQALHLGRNFVQEHLEYPLGIRVRRSDMVGDQIFTDGNSAAALGCIYGGATVA
;
A
#
# COMPACT_ATOMS: atom_id res chain seq x y z
N ARG A 1 2.43 3.30 12.81
CA ARG A 1 3.55 4.12 13.34
C ARG A 1 3.30 5.62 13.29
N MET A 2 2.44 6.09 12.41
CA MET A 2 1.97 7.48 12.41
C MET A 2 0.84 7.74 13.41
N GLY A 3 0.47 6.79 14.27
CA GLY A 3 -0.60 6.93 15.26
C GLY A 3 -2.01 6.98 14.69
N VAL A 4 -2.18 6.70 13.40
CA VAL A 4 -3.49 6.69 12.73
C VAL A 4 -4.06 5.26 12.76
N PRO A 5 -5.34 5.08 13.13
CA PRO A 5 -5.97 3.77 13.07
C PRO A 5 -6.06 3.24 11.65
N VAL A 6 -5.62 2.01 11.43
CA VAL A 6 -5.62 1.33 10.13
C VAL A 6 -6.21 -0.06 10.28
N SER A 7 -7.12 -0.43 9.38
CA SER A 7 -7.67 -1.79 9.28
C SER A 7 -7.20 -2.43 7.97
N PRO A 8 -6.17 -3.29 7.99
CA PRO A 8 -5.69 -3.99 6.82
C PRO A 8 -6.51 -5.24 6.55
N ARG A 9 -6.65 -5.62 5.28
CA ARG A 9 -7.31 -6.85 4.86
C ARG A 9 -6.69 -7.42 3.59
N ASN A 10 -6.38 -8.72 3.63
CA ASN A 10 -6.05 -9.48 2.44
C ASN A 10 -7.34 -10.04 1.83
N ILE A 11 -7.53 -9.85 0.53
CA ILE A 11 -8.64 -10.40 -0.25
C ILE A 11 -8.02 -11.36 -1.26
N PHE A 12 -8.20 -12.64 -1.04
CA PHE A 12 -7.70 -13.69 -1.91
C PHE A 12 -8.65 -14.90 -1.92
N PRO A 13 -8.76 -15.60 -3.06
CA PRO A 13 -9.49 -16.86 -3.12
C PRO A 13 -8.69 -17.92 -2.35
N SER A 14 -9.24 -18.45 -1.26
CA SER A 14 -8.54 -19.37 -0.35
C SER A 14 -8.18 -20.72 -0.96
N ASN A 15 -8.85 -21.12 -2.05
CA ASN A 15 -8.80 -22.48 -2.58
C ASN A 15 -8.14 -22.60 -3.96
N ILE A 16 -7.78 -21.48 -4.60
CA ILE A 16 -7.29 -21.46 -5.99
C ILE A 16 -6.01 -20.66 -6.08
N GLN A 17 -4.91 -21.31 -6.46
CA GLN A 17 -3.64 -20.63 -6.73
C GLN A 17 -3.69 -19.88 -8.08
N GLY A 18 -3.04 -18.73 -8.15
CA GLY A 18 -2.92 -17.95 -9.38
C GLY A 18 -4.08 -17.00 -9.66
N MET A 19 -5.11 -16.98 -8.83
CA MET A 19 -6.16 -15.96 -8.92
C MET A 19 -5.68 -14.60 -8.42
N PRO A 20 -6.24 -13.50 -8.94
CA PRO A 20 -5.92 -12.15 -8.47
C PRO A 20 -6.16 -11.99 -6.96
N THR A 21 -5.29 -11.22 -6.34
CA THR A 21 -5.36 -10.90 -4.91
C THR A 21 -5.28 -9.40 -4.72
N TRP A 22 -5.98 -8.90 -3.70
CA TRP A 22 -5.94 -7.49 -3.34
C TRP A 22 -5.53 -7.32 -1.88
N TYR A 23 -4.84 -6.25 -1.60
CA TYR A 23 -4.59 -5.79 -0.25
C TYR A 23 -5.34 -4.47 -0.06
N GLU A 24 -6.27 -4.46 0.87
CA GLU A 24 -7.08 -3.31 1.20
C GLU A 24 -6.65 -2.74 2.54
N ALA A 25 -6.44 -1.44 2.60
CA ALA A 25 -6.14 -0.73 3.83
C ALA A 25 -7.19 0.38 4.04
N ARG A 26 -7.98 0.27 5.11
CA ARG A 26 -8.85 1.36 5.55
C ARG A 26 -8.10 2.20 6.57
N VAL A 27 -7.87 3.46 6.23
CA VAL A 27 -7.29 4.47 7.12
C VAL A 27 -8.43 5.36 7.59
N CYS A 28 -8.63 5.50 8.89
CA CYS A 28 -9.74 6.29 9.43
C CYS A 28 -9.38 6.89 10.78
N GLU A 29 -9.43 8.21 10.88
CA GLU A 29 -9.15 8.94 12.12
C GLU A 29 -10.01 8.45 13.30
N LYS A 30 -11.28 8.11 13.06
CA LYS A 30 -12.20 7.61 14.08
C LYS A 30 -12.01 6.14 14.44
N GLY A 31 -11.09 5.42 13.81
CA GLY A 31 -10.82 4.01 14.08
C GLY A 31 -11.89 3.04 13.59
N TYR A 32 -12.72 3.42 12.61
CA TYR A 32 -13.71 2.50 12.04
C TYR A 32 -13.02 1.41 11.22
N HIS A 33 -13.39 0.15 11.46
CA HIS A 33 -12.81 -1.03 10.78
C HIS A 33 -13.74 -1.60 9.68
N GLY A 34 -15.02 -1.26 9.70
CA GLY A 34 -15.99 -1.75 8.72
C GLY A 34 -15.74 -1.19 7.31
N ARG A 35 -16.10 -1.95 6.28
CA ARG A 35 -16.08 -1.49 4.87
C ARG A 35 -17.37 -0.72 4.56
N ARG A 36 -17.24 0.29 3.71
CA ARG A 36 -18.42 1.01 3.18
C ARG A 36 -18.76 0.64 1.73
N GLY A 37 -17.96 -0.18 1.06
CA GLY A 37 -17.97 -0.36 -0.39
C GLY A 37 -17.20 0.76 -1.09
N GLY A 38 -16.69 0.48 -2.30
CA GLY A 38 -15.85 1.37 -3.05
C GLY A 38 -14.49 1.67 -2.39
N VAL A 39 -13.61 2.31 -3.13
CA VAL A 39 -12.29 2.73 -2.64
C VAL A 39 -12.00 4.17 -3.05
N ASP A 40 -11.34 4.93 -2.17
CA ASP A 40 -10.93 6.31 -2.48
C ASP A 40 -9.66 6.33 -3.36
N MET A 41 -8.85 5.28 -3.31
CA MET A 41 -7.66 5.12 -4.14
C MET A 41 -7.45 3.65 -4.48
N MET A 42 -7.24 3.37 -5.76
CA MET A 42 -6.88 2.05 -6.29
C MET A 42 -5.45 2.07 -6.84
N VAL A 43 -4.69 1.04 -6.52
CA VAL A 43 -3.36 0.77 -7.11
C VAL A 43 -3.49 -0.44 -8.03
N ALA A 44 -3.73 -0.19 -9.30
CA ALA A 44 -3.97 -1.23 -10.31
C ALA A 44 -2.65 -1.71 -10.92
N MET A 45 -2.11 -2.80 -10.36
CA MET A 45 -0.84 -3.40 -10.80
C MET A 45 -1.03 -4.58 -11.74
N ASN A 46 -2.21 -5.20 -11.75
CA ASN A 46 -2.51 -6.36 -12.58
C ASN A 46 -3.42 -5.98 -13.75
N PRO A 47 -2.95 -6.08 -15.02
CA PRO A 47 -3.79 -5.76 -16.18
C PRO A 47 -5.05 -6.63 -16.32
N GLN A 48 -5.07 -7.83 -15.72
CA GLN A 48 -6.21 -8.74 -15.81
C GLN A 48 -7.40 -8.28 -14.96
N THR A 49 -7.16 -7.50 -13.89
CA THR A 49 -8.20 -7.00 -12.99
C THR A 49 -8.63 -5.57 -13.29
N TRP A 50 -8.07 -4.96 -14.34
CA TRP A 50 -8.26 -3.54 -14.65
C TRP A 50 -9.71 -3.06 -14.60
N ASP A 51 -10.62 -3.80 -15.25
CA ASP A 51 -12.02 -3.37 -15.36
C ASP A 51 -12.74 -3.47 -14.00
N THR A 52 -12.39 -4.47 -13.19
CA THR A 52 -12.87 -4.60 -11.81
C THR A 52 -12.29 -3.50 -10.92
N ASP A 53 -10.99 -3.28 -11.01
CA ASP A 53 -10.26 -2.32 -10.17
C ASP A 53 -10.80 -0.90 -10.40
N ILE A 54 -10.98 -0.49 -11.67
CA ILE A 54 -11.47 0.84 -11.99
C ILE A 54 -12.95 1.03 -11.63
N ALA A 55 -13.76 -0.02 -11.69
CA ALA A 55 -15.18 0.03 -11.34
C ALA A 55 -15.40 0.25 -9.83
N GLU A 56 -14.48 -0.21 -8.97
CA GLU A 56 -14.59 -0.06 -7.52
C GLU A 56 -14.19 1.33 -7.00
N ILE A 57 -13.59 2.19 -7.83
CA ILE A 57 -13.16 3.52 -7.39
C ILE A 57 -14.39 4.43 -7.22
N GLU A 58 -14.48 5.09 -6.08
CA GLU A 58 -15.51 6.10 -5.82
C GLU A 58 -15.36 7.30 -6.77
N PRO A 59 -16.45 7.96 -7.19
CA PRO A 59 -16.37 9.19 -7.98
C PRO A 59 -15.49 10.25 -7.30
N GLY A 60 -14.56 10.84 -8.06
CA GLY A 60 -13.54 11.75 -7.52
C GLY A 60 -12.36 11.07 -6.83
N GLY A 61 -12.32 9.73 -6.83
CA GLY A 61 -11.20 8.96 -6.30
C GLY A 61 -9.99 8.91 -7.23
N TYR A 62 -8.98 8.17 -6.85
CA TYR A 62 -7.68 8.12 -7.52
C TYR A 62 -7.36 6.73 -8.04
N LEU A 63 -6.84 6.68 -9.25
CA LEU A 63 -6.29 5.47 -9.87
C LEU A 63 -4.79 5.65 -10.07
N PHE A 64 -3.98 4.84 -9.39
CA PHE A 64 -2.55 4.74 -9.64
C PHE A 64 -2.24 3.46 -10.43
N TYR A 65 -1.45 3.56 -11.51
CA TYR A 65 -1.14 2.40 -12.35
C TYR A 65 0.25 2.47 -12.98
N ASP A 66 0.75 1.32 -13.48
CA ASP A 66 2.01 1.23 -14.21
C ASP A 66 1.81 1.69 -15.67
N SER A 67 2.24 2.91 -15.98
CA SER A 67 2.09 3.52 -17.30
C SER A 67 3.15 3.12 -18.31
N THR A 68 4.04 2.19 -18.01
CA THR A 68 5.06 1.69 -18.95
C THR A 68 4.43 1.17 -20.24
N ARG A 69 3.23 0.60 -20.17
CA ARG A 69 2.43 0.22 -21.33
C ARG A 69 1.25 1.15 -21.46
N PRO A 70 1.07 1.82 -22.62
CA PRO A 70 -0.06 2.70 -22.85
C PRO A 70 -1.40 1.96 -22.71
N ILE A 71 -2.32 2.58 -22.01
CA ILE A 71 -3.71 2.12 -21.90
C ILE A 71 -4.57 3.09 -22.70
N PRO A 72 -5.49 2.62 -23.57
CA PRO A 72 -6.39 3.49 -24.32
C PRO A 72 -7.23 4.39 -23.41
N GLU A 73 -7.39 5.67 -23.78
CA GLU A 73 -8.17 6.64 -23.01
C GLU A 73 -9.61 6.18 -22.73
N SER A 74 -10.20 5.42 -23.67
CA SER A 74 -11.53 4.86 -23.52
C SER A 74 -11.70 3.89 -22.36
N ARG A 75 -10.60 3.39 -21.79
CA ARG A 75 -10.61 2.51 -20.61
C ARG A 75 -10.51 3.26 -19.27
N PHE A 76 -10.40 4.57 -19.31
CA PHE A 76 -10.39 5.40 -18.10
C PHE A 76 -11.78 5.99 -17.84
N ARG A 77 -12.14 6.10 -16.58
CA ARG A 77 -13.34 6.82 -16.15
C ARG A 77 -13.04 8.32 -16.06
N LYS A 78 -13.98 9.15 -16.51
CA LYS A 78 -13.84 10.61 -16.50
C LYS A 78 -13.99 11.25 -15.13
N ASP A 79 -14.58 10.52 -14.18
CA ASP A 79 -14.85 10.95 -12.81
C ASP A 79 -13.77 10.45 -11.81
N VAL A 80 -12.63 9.96 -12.33
CA VAL A 80 -11.51 9.44 -11.52
C VAL A 80 -10.22 10.18 -11.89
N HIS A 81 -9.43 10.54 -10.91
CA HIS A 81 -8.10 11.12 -11.10
C HIS A 81 -7.09 10.04 -11.45
N VAL A 82 -6.52 10.10 -12.64
CA VAL A 82 -5.60 9.06 -13.14
C VAL A 82 -4.16 9.48 -12.94
N ILE A 83 -3.37 8.62 -12.29
CA ILE A 83 -1.96 8.82 -11.96
C ILE A 83 -1.15 7.68 -12.57
N GLY A 84 -0.46 7.97 -13.67
CA GLY A 84 0.43 7.02 -14.34
C GLY A 84 1.88 7.19 -13.91
N MET A 85 2.53 6.10 -13.55
CA MET A 85 3.97 6.05 -13.28
C MET A 85 4.60 4.89 -14.05
N PRO A 86 5.68 5.08 -14.82
CA PRO A 86 6.28 4.01 -15.62
C PRO A 86 7.13 3.08 -14.74
N LEU A 87 6.47 2.36 -13.82
CA LEU A 87 7.10 1.55 -12.77
C LEU A 87 8.01 0.46 -13.32
N THR A 88 7.57 -0.23 -14.37
CA THR A 88 8.36 -1.30 -15.00
C THR A 88 9.59 -0.73 -15.69
N GLU A 89 9.49 0.42 -16.34
CA GLU A 89 10.63 1.10 -16.98
C GLU A 89 11.65 1.54 -15.93
N ILE A 90 11.21 2.21 -14.86
CA ILE A 90 12.08 2.65 -13.76
C ILE A 90 12.79 1.45 -13.13
N SER A 91 12.07 0.36 -12.85
CA SER A 91 12.63 -0.84 -12.28
C SER A 91 13.64 -1.50 -13.21
N ASN A 92 13.37 -1.56 -14.52
CA ASN A 92 14.26 -2.13 -15.53
C ASN A 92 15.54 -1.32 -15.70
N SER A 93 15.47 -0.02 -15.57
CA SER A 93 16.64 0.88 -15.67
C SER A 93 17.52 0.81 -14.42
N ALA A 94 16.93 0.62 -13.24
CA ALA A 94 17.63 0.59 -11.97
C ALA A 94 18.27 -0.78 -11.64
N TYR A 95 17.69 -1.87 -12.12
CA TYR A 95 18.09 -3.22 -11.74
C TYR A 95 18.35 -4.11 -12.97
N THR A 96 19.45 -4.86 -12.96
CA THR A 96 19.81 -5.79 -14.04
C THR A 96 19.18 -7.19 -13.87
N ASP A 97 19.04 -7.66 -12.61
CA ASP A 97 18.46 -8.97 -12.28
C ASP A 97 16.94 -8.93 -12.40
N PRO A 98 16.31 -9.83 -13.19
CA PRO A 98 14.85 -9.91 -13.35
C PRO A 98 14.08 -10.14 -12.04
N ARG A 99 14.64 -10.91 -11.10
CA ARG A 99 14.02 -11.14 -9.78
C ARG A 99 13.99 -9.88 -8.95
N GLN A 100 15.09 -9.12 -8.97
CA GLN A 100 15.17 -7.83 -8.29
C GLN A 100 14.20 -6.82 -8.89
N ARG A 101 14.07 -6.76 -10.22
CA ARG A 101 13.09 -5.90 -10.90
C ARG A 101 11.67 -6.14 -10.39
N GLN A 102 11.26 -7.41 -10.33
CA GLN A 102 9.92 -7.78 -9.86
C GLN A 102 9.72 -7.41 -8.39
N LEU A 103 10.72 -7.67 -7.54
CA LEU A 103 10.65 -7.41 -6.11
C LEU A 103 10.64 -5.91 -5.81
N PHE A 104 11.57 -5.16 -6.37
CA PHE A 104 11.74 -3.74 -6.06
C PHE A 104 10.72 -2.83 -6.73
N LYS A 105 10.06 -3.28 -7.82
CA LYS A 105 8.92 -2.57 -8.38
C LYS A 105 7.84 -2.28 -7.32
N ASN A 106 7.61 -3.23 -6.42
CA ASN A 106 6.65 -3.04 -5.33
C ASN A 106 7.11 -1.98 -4.32
N ILE A 107 8.40 -1.90 -4.04
CA ILE A 107 8.94 -0.88 -3.13
C ILE A 107 8.95 0.51 -3.79
N ILE A 108 9.21 0.57 -5.10
CA ILE A 108 9.16 1.82 -5.88
C ILE A 108 7.76 2.43 -5.82
N TYR A 109 6.69 1.65 -6.05
CA TYR A 109 5.34 2.24 -5.96
C TYR A 109 4.95 2.62 -4.52
N VAL A 110 5.42 1.89 -3.51
CA VAL A 110 5.23 2.30 -2.10
C VAL A 110 5.92 3.63 -1.83
N GLY A 111 7.12 3.83 -2.37
CA GLY A 111 7.82 5.12 -2.33
C GLY A 111 7.00 6.24 -2.98
N ALA A 112 6.43 6.01 -4.15
CA ALA A 112 5.55 6.96 -4.84
C ALA A 112 4.31 7.28 -3.99
N LEU A 113 3.62 6.27 -3.49
CA LEU A 113 2.44 6.45 -2.64
C LEU A 113 2.75 7.23 -1.36
N SER A 114 3.95 7.08 -0.79
CA SER A 114 4.34 7.82 0.41
C SER A 114 4.36 9.33 0.19
N VAL A 115 4.76 9.80 -0.99
CA VAL A 115 4.73 11.23 -1.34
C VAL A 115 3.32 11.67 -1.71
N LEU A 116 2.62 10.89 -2.53
CA LEU A 116 1.26 11.19 -2.96
C LEU A 116 0.29 11.32 -1.78
N LEU A 117 0.44 10.46 -0.75
CA LEU A 117 -0.43 10.41 0.42
C LEU A 117 0.13 11.14 1.64
N ASP A 118 1.23 11.87 1.50
CA ASP A 118 1.87 12.64 2.58
C ASP A 118 2.27 11.77 3.78
N VAL A 119 2.77 10.56 3.52
CA VAL A 119 3.29 9.66 4.56
C VAL A 119 4.76 9.98 4.82
N ASP A 120 5.12 10.14 6.09
CA ASP A 120 6.47 10.47 6.51
C ASP A 120 7.51 9.43 6.05
N ALA A 121 8.62 9.88 5.49
CA ALA A 121 9.68 9.01 4.98
C ALA A 121 10.35 8.18 6.09
N ASP A 122 10.56 8.77 7.25
CA ASP A 122 11.20 8.16 8.41
C ASP A 122 10.47 6.91 8.91
N VAL A 123 9.14 6.82 8.67
CA VAL A 123 8.34 5.63 8.98
C VAL A 123 8.83 4.42 8.19
N PHE A 124 9.11 4.59 6.89
CA PHE A 124 9.59 3.49 6.05
C PHE A 124 11.05 3.14 6.35
N GLU A 125 11.90 4.13 6.55
CA GLU A 125 13.31 3.92 6.87
C GLU A 125 13.46 3.16 8.20
N THR A 126 12.70 3.55 9.22
CA THR A 126 12.66 2.85 10.51
C THR A 126 12.15 1.41 10.35
N LEU A 127 11.07 1.20 9.59
CA LEU A 127 10.52 -0.14 9.33
C LEU A 127 11.53 -1.04 8.63
N PHE A 128 12.22 -0.53 7.62
CA PHE A 128 13.23 -1.29 6.89
C PHE A 128 14.45 -1.58 7.75
N ALA A 129 14.90 -0.62 8.57
CA ALA A 129 16.01 -0.83 9.51
C ALA A 129 15.71 -1.94 10.52
N GLU A 130 14.49 -2.00 11.03
CA GLU A 130 14.05 -3.06 11.94
C GLU A 130 13.93 -4.42 11.22
N GLN A 131 13.28 -4.44 10.04
CA GLN A 131 13.02 -5.67 9.30
C GLN A 131 14.29 -6.32 8.75
N TYR A 132 15.24 -5.50 8.31
CA TYR A 132 16.50 -5.95 7.70
C TYR A 132 17.70 -5.81 8.63
N LYS A 133 17.50 -5.80 9.96
CA LYS A 133 18.57 -5.76 10.95
C LYS A 133 19.60 -6.86 10.70
N GLY A 134 20.88 -6.47 10.55
CA GLY A 134 21.97 -7.40 10.21
C GLY A 134 22.01 -7.84 8.74
N LYS A 135 21.26 -7.19 7.85
CA LYS A 135 21.24 -7.45 6.40
C LYS A 135 21.39 -6.15 5.63
N GLU A 136 22.51 -5.45 5.82
CA GLU A 136 22.76 -4.08 5.35
C GLU A 136 22.56 -3.93 3.84
N ARG A 137 22.97 -4.94 3.04
CA ARG A 137 22.78 -4.92 1.58
C ARG A 137 21.31 -4.90 1.17
N LEU A 138 20.46 -5.68 1.87
CA LEU A 138 19.02 -5.69 1.62
C LEU A 138 18.38 -4.37 2.06
N LEU A 139 18.79 -3.85 3.20
CA LEU A 139 18.34 -2.55 3.70
C LEU A 139 18.63 -1.45 2.67
N ALA A 140 19.90 -1.35 2.23
CA ALA A 140 20.31 -0.34 1.25
C ALA A 140 19.52 -0.43 -0.06
N SER A 141 19.30 -1.66 -0.57
CA SER A 141 18.54 -1.85 -1.82
C SER A 141 17.05 -1.46 -1.68
N ASN A 142 16.43 -1.72 -0.54
CA ASN A 142 15.04 -1.33 -0.30
C ASN A 142 14.90 0.18 -0.11
N ILE A 143 15.82 0.82 0.60
CA ILE A 143 15.86 2.28 0.73
C ILE A 143 16.05 2.94 -0.65
N GLN A 144 16.98 2.43 -1.46
CA GLN A 144 17.17 2.93 -2.83
C GLN A 144 15.90 2.82 -3.66
N ALA A 145 15.21 1.67 -3.64
CA ALA A 145 13.95 1.48 -4.35
C ALA A 145 12.86 2.44 -3.87
N LEU A 146 12.75 2.65 -2.56
CA LEU A 146 11.82 3.63 -1.98
C LEU A 146 12.08 5.04 -2.53
N HIS A 147 13.34 5.46 -2.52
CA HIS A 147 13.73 6.78 -3.02
C HIS A 147 13.50 6.95 -4.52
N LEU A 148 13.68 5.92 -5.35
CA LEU A 148 13.34 5.98 -6.77
C LEU A 148 11.86 6.36 -6.98
N GLY A 149 10.96 5.76 -6.21
CA GLY A 149 9.54 6.09 -6.27
C GLY A 149 9.23 7.50 -5.77
N ARG A 150 9.82 7.90 -4.67
CA ARG A 150 9.66 9.23 -4.07
C ARG A 150 10.14 10.34 -5.01
N ASN A 151 11.36 10.20 -5.52
CA ASN A 151 11.99 11.20 -6.40
C ASN A 151 11.17 11.38 -7.69
N PHE A 152 10.70 10.27 -8.29
CA PHE A 152 9.87 10.35 -9.49
C PHE A 152 8.62 11.21 -9.26
N VAL A 153 7.90 10.99 -8.17
CA VAL A 153 6.71 11.78 -7.85
C VAL A 153 7.06 13.24 -7.64
N GLN A 154 8.12 13.52 -6.88
CA GLN A 154 8.57 14.88 -6.58
C GLN A 154 9.00 15.67 -7.82
N GLU A 155 9.50 14.99 -8.84
CA GLU A 155 10.00 15.60 -10.07
C GLU A 155 8.93 15.71 -11.18
N HIS A 156 7.93 14.82 -11.20
CA HIS A 156 7.08 14.64 -12.36
C HIS A 156 5.57 14.71 -12.09
N LEU A 157 5.12 14.62 -10.84
CA LEU A 157 3.70 14.54 -10.51
C LEU A 157 3.27 15.64 -9.55
N GLU A 158 1.98 15.94 -9.54
CA GLU A 158 1.39 16.81 -8.53
C GLU A 158 1.22 16.04 -7.21
N TYR A 159 1.67 16.63 -6.12
CA TYR A 159 1.58 16.06 -4.77
C TYR A 159 1.48 17.16 -3.70
N PRO A 160 0.99 16.86 -2.49
CA PRO A 160 0.24 15.66 -2.14
C PRO A 160 -1.16 15.66 -2.75
N LEU A 161 -1.80 14.49 -2.80
CA LEU A 161 -3.18 14.36 -3.27
C LEU A 161 -4.18 15.01 -2.30
N GLY A 162 -5.44 15.12 -2.71
CA GLY A 162 -6.52 15.58 -1.84
C GLY A 162 -6.76 14.66 -0.62
N ILE A 163 -6.46 13.37 -0.76
CA ILE A 163 -6.45 12.40 0.34
C ILE A 163 -5.03 12.28 0.93
N ARG A 164 -4.92 12.29 2.27
CA ARG A 164 -3.62 12.29 2.98
C ARG A 164 -3.67 11.49 4.26
N VAL A 165 -2.50 10.98 4.65
CA VAL A 165 -2.30 10.33 5.95
C VAL A 165 -1.46 11.26 6.82
N ARG A 166 -2.06 11.83 7.87
CA ARG A 166 -1.37 12.74 8.80
C ARG A 166 -1.05 12.03 10.11
N ARG A 167 0.03 12.42 10.76
CA ARG A 167 0.33 11.95 12.11
C ARG A 167 -0.83 12.24 13.07
N SER A 168 -1.08 11.27 13.95
CA SER A 168 -2.13 11.31 14.96
C SER A 168 -1.65 10.55 16.18
N ASP A 169 -2.33 10.71 17.30
CA ASP A 169 -2.15 9.91 18.51
C ASP A 169 -3.39 9.07 18.85
N MET A 170 -4.31 8.94 17.89
CA MET A 170 -5.60 8.26 18.08
C MET A 170 -5.47 6.77 18.41
N VAL A 171 -4.34 6.15 18.08
CA VAL A 171 -4.06 4.75 18.47
C VAL A 171 -3.70 4.68 19.96
N GLY A 172 -2.94 5.66 20.49
CA GLY A 172 -2.48 5.66 21.88
C GLY A 172 -1.84 4.32 22.28
N ASP A 173 -2.25 3.78 23.42
CA ASP A 173 -1.83 2.48 23.94
C ASP A 173 -2.67 1.29 23.44
N GLN A 174 -3.57 1.53 22.47
CA GLN A 174 -4.43 0.48 21.91
C GLN A 174 -3.64 -0.41 20.95
N ILE A 175 -4.01 -1.69 20.91
CA ILE A 175 -3.52 -2.65 19.93
C ILE A 175 -4.64 -2.99 18.93
N PHE A 176 -4.26 -3.23 17.69
CA PHE A 176 -5.15 -3.84 16.72
C PHE A 176 -4.99 -5.37 16.80
N THR A 177 -6.08 -6.08 17.05
CA THR A 177 -6.06 -7.55 17.19
C THR A 177 -7.29 -8.16 16.52
N ASP A 178 -7.18 -9.40 16.06
CA ASP A 178 -8.32 -10.18 15.57
C ASP A 178 -9.12 -10.82 16.72
N GLY A 179 -10.34 -11.27 16.41
CA GLY A 179 -11.25 -11.84 17.41
C GLY A 179 -10.73 -13.09 18.10
N ASN A 180 -9.98 -13.95 17.38
CA ASN A 180 -9.41 -15.17 17.96
C ASN A 180 -8.31 -14.84 18.96
N SER A 181 -7.40 -13.93 18.59
CA SER A 181 -6.36 -13.44 19.50
C SER A 181 -6.95 -12.74 20.72
N ALA A 182 -8.00 -11.92 20.52
CA ALA A 182 -8.68 -11.25 21.62
C ALA A 182 -9.36 -12.27 22.57
N ALA A 183 -9.98 -13.32 22.05
CA ALA A 183 -10.56 -14.39 22.84
C ALA A 183 -9.50 -15.14 23.64
N ALA A 184 -8.38 -15.51 23.01
CA ALA A 184 -7.28 -16.17 23.68
C ALA A 184 -6.69 -15.32 24.82
N LEU A 185 -6.45 -14.03 24.57
CA LEU A 185 -6.03 -13.09 25.61
C LEU A 185 -7.06 -12.98 26.74
N GLY A 186 -8.34 -12.92 26.41
CA GLY A 186 -9.43 -12.90 27.38
C GLY A 186 -9.45 -14.13 28.29
N CYS A 187 -9.20 -15.32 27.73
CA CYS A 187 -9.08 -16.56 28.49
C CYS A 187 -7.90 -16.49 29.47
N ILE A 188 -6.74 -16.01 29.02
CA ILE A 188 -5.53 -15.87 29.87
C ILE A 188 -5.81 -14.89 31.03
N TYR A 189 -6.36 -13.72 30.74
CA TYR A 189 -6.74 -12.74 31.78
C TYR A 189 -7.86 -13.22 32.67
N GLY A 190 -8.73 -14.09 32.19
CA GLY A 190 -9.78 -14.76 32.96
C GLY A 190 -9.26 -15.90 33.85
N GLY A 191 -7.96 -16.20 33.81
CA GLY A 191 -7.33 -17.21 34.67
C GLY A 191 -7.32 -18.63 34.10
N ALA A 192 -7.55 -18.81 32.79
CA ALA A 192 -7.41 -20.12 32.16
C ALA A 192 -5.93 -20.57 32.20
N THR A 193 -5.69 -21.75 32.75
CA THR A 193 -4.32 -22.33 32.93
C THR A 193 -4.03 -23.47 31.95
N VAL A 194 -5.04 -23.96 31.28
CA VAL A 194 -4.97 -25.03 30.26
C VAL A 194 -5.88 -24.67 29.09
N ALA A 195 -5.38 -24.85 27.85
CA ALA A 195 -6.12 -24.68 26.62
C ALA A 195 -6.02 -25.93 25.73
#